data_7b7cd081699de59876074520d1a47b3f
#
_entry.id   7b7cd081699de59876074520d1a47b3f
#
_cell.length_a   1.000
_cell.length_b   1.000
_cell.length_c   1.000
_cell.angle_alpha   90.00
_cell.angle_beta   90.00
_cell.angle_gamma   90.00
#
_symmetry.space_group_name_H-M   'P 1'
#
loop_
_entity.id
_entity.type
_entity.pdbx_description
1 polymer ?
#
loop_
_entity_poly.entity_id
_entity_poly.type
_entity_poly.pdbx_seq_one_letter_code
_entity_poly.pdbx_strand_id
1 'polypeptide(L)'
;MKVTLSDEAMRLIGLFDELTEVSAKDCLVEDDRVVILVPAGEMGKAIGPAGKTVKQFEERVGKTVELVEDADTPAAFVASALAPAAVRHVTISEQDDRVAYVEVEDADRGVAIGKDGTNIQTARVLARRHYDVDDIQLT
;
A
#
# COMPACT_ATOMS: atom_id res chain seq x y z
N MET A 1 -1.51 16.51 4.89
CA MET A 1 -1.18 16.81 3.48
C MET A 1 -2.39 16.50 2.60
N LYS A 2 -2.66 17.36 1.63
CA LYS A 2 -3.75 17.13 0.70
C LYS A 2 -3.26 16.24 -0.45
N VAL A 3 -3.92 15.10 -0.64
CA VAL A 3 -3.59 14.17 -1.73
C VAL A 3 -4.38 14.56 -2.98
N THR A 4 -3.67 14.73 -4.08
CA THR A 4 -4.30 15.02 -5.37
C THR A 4 -4.22 13.76 -6.25
N LEU A 5 -5.38 13.31 -6.73
CA LEU A 5 -5.47 12.13 -7.59
C LEU A 5 -5.53 12.55 -9.05
N SER A 6 -4.85 11.80 -9.91
CA SER A 6 -4.96 12.00 -11.36
C SER A 6 -6.35 11.55 -11.84
N ASP A 7 -6.73 11.98 -13.05
CA ASP A 7 -8.00 11.55 -13.65
C ASP A 7 -8.03 10.03 -13.84
N GLU A 8 -6.90 9.44 -14.23
CA GLU A 8 -6.79 8.00 -14.39
C GLU A 8 -6.97 7.29 -13.06
N ALA A 9 -6.32 7.80 -11.99
CA ALA A 9 -6.46 7.21 -10.66
C ALA A 9 -7.91 7.28 -10.19
N MET A 10 -8.58 8.40 -10.38
CA MET A 10 -9.99 8.54 -10.00
C MET A 10 -10.90 7.58 -10.77
N ARG A 11 -10.63 7.41 -12.08
CA ARG A 11 -11.39 6.46 -12.90
C ARG A 11 -11.21 5.03 -12.41
N LEU A 12 -9.98 4.66 -12.05
CA LEU A 12 -9.69 3.31 -11.54
C LEU A 12 -10.29 3.07 -10.16
N ILE A 13 -10.31 4.09 -9.31
CA ILE A 13 -10.98 4.00 -8.00
C ILE A 13 -12.48 3.75 -8.20
N GLY A 14 -13.09 4.44 -9.16
CA GLY A 14 -14.51 4.21 -9.49
C GLY A 14 -14.78 2.81 -10.01
N LEU A 15 -13.93 2.30 -10.88
CA LEU A 15 -14.04 0.93 -11.37
C LEU A 15 -13.84 -0.10 -10.26
N PHE A 16 -12.87 0.15 -9.39
CA PHE A 16 -12.60 -0.72 -8.24
C PHE A 16 -13.83 -0.80 -7.32
N ASP A 17 -14.44 0.35 -7.01
CA ASP A 17 -15.66 0.41 -6.19
C ASP A 17 -16.80 -0.38 -6.87
N GLU A 18 -16.98 -0.20 -8.17
CA GLU A 18 -18.01 -0.89 -8.92
C GLU A 18 -17.87 -2.41 -8.83
N LEU A 19 -16.64 -2.92 -8.91
CA LEU A 19 -16.39 -4.36 -8.90
C LEU A 19 -16.30 -4.96 -7.50
N THR A 20 -15.77 -4.23 -6.54
CA THR A 20 -15.48 -4.75 -5.20
C THR A 20 -16.44 -4.26 -4.11
N GLU A 21 -17.16 -3.17 -4.39
CA GLU A 21 -17.95 -2.43 -3.40
C GLU A 21 -17.08 -1.89 -2.26
N VAL A 22 -15.80 -1.62 -2.56
CA VAL A 22 -14.84 -1.03 -1.64
C VAL A 22 -14.40 0.31 -2.19
N SER A 23 -14.49 1.36 -1.38
CA SER A 23 -14.03 2.71 -1.75
C SER A 23 -12.55 2.83 -1.44
N ALA A 24 -11.70 2.69 -2.45
CA ALA A 24 -10.26 2.81 -2.29
C ALA A 24 -9.89 4.22 -1.80
N LYS A 25 -8.90 4.28 -0.91
CA LYS A 25 -8.45 5.56 -0.34
C LYS A 25 -7.38 6.23 -1.20
N ASP A 26 -6.72 5.48 -2.06
CA ASP A 26 -5.70 6.00 -2.98
C ASP A 26 -5.47 4.99 -4.10
N CYS A 27 -4.91 5.48 -5.19
CA CYS A 27 -4.54 4.66 -6.33
C CYS A 27 -3.26 5.22 -6.95
N LEU A 28 -2.21 4.40 -6.98
CA LEU A 28 -0.97 4.76 -7.65
C LEU A 28 -0.93 4.04 -8.99
N VAL A 29 -0.84 4.80 -10.08
CA VAL A 29 -0.83 4.25 -11.43
C VAL A 29 0.60 4.29 -11.97
N GLU A 30 1.15 3.12 -12.29
CA GLU A 30 2.46 2.97 -12.91
C GLU A 30 2.32 2.31 -14.27
N ASP A 31 3.40 2.22 -15.04
CA ASP A 31 3.34 1.69 -16.40
C ASP A 31 2.84 0.25 -16.45
N ASP A 32 3.29 -0.58 -15.50
CA ASP A 32 3.02 -2.02 -15.51
C ASP A 32 2.19 -2.49 -14.33
N ARG A 33 1.86 -1.61 -13.39
CA ARG A 33 1.07 -1.99 -12.23
C ARG A 33 0.24 -0.84 -11.66
N VAL A 34 -0.77 -1.20 -10.89
CA VAL A 34 -1.62 -0.27 -10.15
C VAL A 34 -1.60 -0.70 -8.68
N VAL A 35 -1.41 0.25 -7.79
CA VAL A 35 -1.46 0.01 -6.34
C VAL A 35 -2.72 0.66 -5.80
N ILE A 36 -3.53 -0.11 -5.09
CA ILE A 36 -4.77 0.36 -4.48
C ILE A 36 -4.63 0.36 -2.97
N LEU A 37 -4.89 1.47 -2.32
CA LEU A 37 -4.94 1.57 -0.87
C LEU A 37 -6.37 1.25 -0.40
N VAL A 38 -6.51 0.12 0.27
CA VAL A 38 -7.80 -0.42 0.72
C VAL A 38 -8.05 0.02 2.17
N PRO A 39 -9.26 0.48 2.50
CA PRO A 39 -9.58 0.81 3.89
C PRO A 39 -9.35 -0.37 4.84
N ALA A 40 -8.98 -0.04 6.08
CA ALA A 40 -8.75 -1.06 7.10
C ALA A 40 -9.98 -1.96 7.27
N GLY A 41 -9.75 -3.27 7.31
CA GLY A 41 -10.82 -4.25 7.50
C GLY A 41 -11.57 -4.65 6.23
N GLU A 42 -11.26 -4.06 5.08
CA GLU A 42 -11.98 -4.34 3.84
C GLU A 42 -11.16 -5.15 2.81
N MET A 43 -9.99 -5.62 3.20
CA MET A 43 -9.11 -6.37 2.28
C MET A 43 -9.78 -7.65 1.76
N GLY A 44 -10.47 -8.39 2.63
CA GLY A 44 -11.17 -9.62 2.22
C GLY A 44 -12.22 -9.37 1.16
N LYS A 45 -12.97 -8.28 1.30
CA LYS A 45 -13.99 -7.88 0.33
C LYS A 45 -13.37 -7.47 -1.00
N ALA A 46 -12.24 -6.76 -0.95
CA ALA A 46 -11.53 -6.34 -2.16
C ALA A 46 -10.95 -7.53 -2.92
N ILE A 47 -10.42 -8.51 -2.23
CA ILE A 47 -9.84 -9.71 -2.84
C ILE A 47 -10.94 -10.60 -3.39
N GLY A 48 -12.02 -10.79 -2.62
CA GLY A 48 -13.14 -11.64 -2.98
C GLY A 48 -12.85 -13.13 -2.82
N PRO A 49 -13.88 -13.97 -3.01
CA PRO A 49 -13.74 -15.43 -2.86
C PRO A 49 -12.71 -15.98 -3.83
N ALA A 50 -11.71 -16.68 -3.29
CA ALA A 50 -10.61 -17.28 -4.08
C ALA A 50 -9.90 -16.25 -4.98
N GLY A 51 -9.89 -14.98 -4.59
CA GLY A 51 -9.23 -13.90 -5.35
C GLY A 51 -9.96 -13.48 -6.61
N LYS A 52 -11.22 -13.89 -6.78
CA LYS A 52 -11.96 -13.62 -8.03
C LYS A 52 -12.20 -12.14 -8.30
N THR A 53 -12.51 -11.39 -7.26
CA THR A 53 -12.87 -9.97 -7.43
C THR A 53 -11.67 -9.15 -7.85
N VAL A 54 -10.52 -9.32 -7.18
CA VAL A 54 -9.30 -8.60 -7.57
C VAL A 54 -8.83 -9.03 -8.95
N LYS A 55 -9.00 -10.30 -9.33
CA LYS A 55 -8.67 -10.76 -10.69
C LYS A 55 -9.52 -10.09 -11.76
N GLN A 56 -10.80 -9.92 -11.51
CA GLN A 56 -11.68 -9.20 -12.43
C GLN A 56 -11.20 -7.77 -12.64
N PHE A 57 -10.79 -7.13 -11.55
CA PHE A 57 -10.25 -5.78 -11.63
C PHE A 57 -8.94 -5.75 -12.45
N GLU A 58 -8.03 -6.70 -12.18
CA GLU A 58 -6.78 -6.81 -12.95
C GLU A 58 -7.03 -6.97 -14.45
N GLU A 59 -7.97 -7.82 -14.81
CA GLU A 59 -8.33 -8.06 -16.22
C GLU A 59 -8.86 -6.79 -16.89
N ARG A 60 -9.69 -6.03 -16.17
CA ARG A 60 -10.27 -4.79 -16.69
C ARG A 60 -9.20 -3.70 -16.84
N VAL A 61 -8.25 -3.62 -15.94
CA VAL A 61 -7.18 -2.62 -15.95
C VAL A 61 -6.09 -2.98 -16.97
N GLY A 62 -5.82 -4.28 -17.14
CA GLY A 62 -4.74 -4.76 -18.02
C GLY A 62 -3.35 -4.60 -17.43
N LYS A 63 -3.24 -4.46 -16.11
CA LYS A 63 -1.98 -4.32 -15.38
C LYS A 63 -2.02 -5.19 -14.13
N THR A 64 -0.85 -5.51 -13.58
CA THR A 64 -0.77 -6.14 -12.26
C THR A 64 -1.34 -5.20 -11.22
N VAL A 65 -2.15 -5.73 -10.31
CA VAL A 65 -2.75 -4.94 -9.23
C VAL A 65 -2.20 -5.40 -7.89
N GLU A 66 -1.76 -4.43 -7.10
CA GLU A 66 -1.29 -4.67 -5.74
C GLU A 66 -2.21 -3.96 -4.76
N LEU A 67 -2.67 -4.67 -3.74
CA LEU A 67 -3.54 -4.11 -2.70
C LEU A 67 -2.73 -3.88 -1.44
N VAL A 68 -2.86 -2.70 -0.86
CA VAL A 68 -2.22 -2.35 0.42
C VAL A 68 -3.34 -1.96 1.38
N GLU A 69 -3.34 -2.56 2.56
CA GLU A 69 -4.37 -2.25 3.56
C GLU A 69 -3.96 -1.06 4.41
N ASP A 70 -4.88 -0.09 4.57
CA ASP A 70 -4.67 1.05 5.43
C ASP A 70 -4.79 0.65 6.90
N ALA A 71 -4.38 1.53 7.80
CA ALA A 71 -4.40 1.31 9.24
C ALA A 71 -4.71 2.64 9.94
N ASP A 72 -4.84 2.60 11.28
CA ASP A 72 -5.27 3.77 12.05
C ASP A 72 -4.12 4.66 12.52
N THR A 73 -2.89 4.14 12.51
CA THR A 73 -1.72 4.89 12.98
C THR A 73 -0.57 4.79 11.97
N PRO A 74 0.37 5.76 11.98
CA PRO A 74 1.52 5.69 11.10
C PRO A 74 2.33 4.40 11.27
N ALA A 75 2.59 3.98 12.49
CA ALA A 75 3.37 2.77 12.76
C ALA A 75 2.66 1.52 12.25
N ALA A 76 1.36 1.39 12.51
CA ALA A 76 0.57 0.26 12.04
C ALA A 76 0.47 0.26 10.51
N PHE A 77 0.35 1.44 9.90
CA PHE A 77 0.32 1.53 8.44
C PHE A 77 1.64 1.08 7.82
N VAL A 78 2.77 1.53 8.36
CA VAL A 78 4.09 1.14 7.83
C VAL A 78 4.25 -0.39 7.89
N ALA A 79 3.85 -1.00 9.01
CA ALA A 79 3.90 -2.46 9.15
C ALA A 79 3.03 -3.15 8.09
N SER A 80 1.81 -2.65 7.89
CA SER A 80 0.88 -3.19 6.89
C SER A 80 1.43 -3.04 5.47
N ALA A 81 2.00 -1.89 5.15
CA ALA A 81 2.50 -1.59 3.81
C ALA A 81 3.69 -2.46 3.40
N LEU A 82 4.41 -3.02 4.37
CA LEU A 82 5.53 -3.92 4.10
C LEU A 82 5.11 -5.39 4.00
N ALA A 83 3.82 -5.67 4.16
CA ALA A 83 3.33 -7.05 3.99
C ALA A 83 3.78 -7.60 2.63
N PRO A 84 4.06 -8.90 2.50
CA PRO A 84 3.88 -9.94 3.50
C PRO A 84 5.06 -10.12 4.49
N ALA A 85 6.01 -9.19 4.53
CA ALA A 85 7.12 -9.27 5.47
C ALA A 85 6.61 -9.18 6.92
N ALA A 86 7.17 -10.00 7.79
CA ALA A 86 6.83 -10.00 9.21
C ALA A 86 7.58 -8.87 9.91
N VAL A 87 6.86 -7.84 10.32
CA VAL A 87 7.41 -6.68 11.02
C VAL A 87 7.34 -6.91 12.52
N ARG A 88 8.48 -6.82 13.19
CA ARG A 88 8.55 -6.96 14.64
C ARG A 88 8.23 -5.68 15.37
N HIS A 89 8.74 -4.56 14.86
CA HIS A 89 8.62 -3.28 15.54
C HIS A 89 8.80 -2.12 14.58
N VAL A 90 8.06 -1.02 14.82
CA VAL A 90 8.20 0.22 14.07
C VAL A 90 8.37 1.36 15.07
N THR A 91 9.42 2.16 14.88
CA THR A 91 9.66 3.36 15.67
C THR A 91 9.62 4.57 14.75
N ILE A 92 8.77 5.54 15.05
CA ILE A 92 8.71 6.79 14.31
C ILE A 92 9.55 7.82 15.04
N SER A 93 10.61 8.30 14.38
CA SER A 93 11.47 9.36 14.90
C SER A 93 11.08 10.69 14.27
N GLU A 94 11.00 11.75 15.08
CA GLU A 94 10.56 13.08 14.62
C GLU A 94 11.61 14.16 14.92
N GLN A 95 12.90 13.82 14.86
CA GLN A 95 13.95 14.81 15.15
C GLN A 95 14.02 15.88 14.05
N ASP A 96 14.53 15.53 12.88
CA ASP A 96 14.59 16.46 11.74
C ASP A 96 13.45 16.13 10.78
N ASP A 97 13.48 14.93 10.21
CA ASP A 97 12.41 14.38 9.39
C ASP A 97 11.63 13.36 10.21
N ARG A 98 10.43 13.01 9.74
CA ARG A 98 9.70 11.89 10.31
C ARG A 98 10.14 10.62 9.59
N VAL A 99 10.90 9.79 10.26
CA VAL A 99 11.44 8.55 9.71
C VAL A 99 10.91 7.36 10.48
N ALA A 100 10.38 6.38 9.78
CA ALA A 100 9.97 5.11 10.36
C ALA A 100 11.14 4.14 10.30
N TYR A 101 11.63 3.74 11.45
CA TYR A 101 12.65 2.70 11.57
C TYR A 101 11.96 1.38 11.84
N VAL A 102 12.18 0.41 10.96
CA VAL A 102 11.41 -0.83 10.96
C VAL A 102 12.34 -2.01 11.18
N GLU A 103 12.02 -2.81 12.20
CA GLU A 103 12.67 -4.09 12.41
C GLU A 103 11.79 -5.18 11.82
N VAL A 104 12.33 -5.91 10.84
CA VAL A 104 11.64 -7.05 10.24
C VAL A 104 12.37 -8.34 10.57
N GLU A 105 11.69 -9.48 10.44
CA GLU A 105 12.35 -10.78 10.54
C GLU A 105 13.48 -10.85 9.52
N ASP A 106 14.63 -11.37 9.91
CA ASP A 106 15.79 -11.42 9.03
C ASP A 106 15.49 -12.12 7.71
N ALA A 107 14.74 -13.20 7.77
CA ALA A 107 14.36 -13.96 6.57
C ALA A 107 13.45 -13.16 5.64
N ASP A 108 12.79 -12.11 6.13
CA ASP A 108 11.82 -11.32 5.37
C ASP A 108 12.36 -9.99 4.86
N ARG A 109 13.63 -9.67 5.11
CA ARG A 109 14.19 -8.40 4.64
C ARG A 109 14.09 -8.23 3.14
N GLY A 110 14.38 -9.28 2.38
CA GLY A 110 14.25 -9.26 0.92
C GLY A 110 12.81 -9.04 0.48
N VAL A 111 11.86 -9.64 1.17
CA VAL A 111 10.42 -9.48 0.89
C VAL A 111 9.98 -8.05 1.18
N ALA A 112 10.44 -7.47 2.30
CA ALA A 112 10.09 -6.10 2.67
C ALA A 112 10.57 -5.11 1.62
N ILE A 113 11.78 -5.30 1.10
CA ILE A 113 12.36 -4.44 0.06
C ILE A 113 11.64 -4.66 -1.28
N GLY A 114 11.42 -5.93 -1.63
CA GLY A 114 10.79 -6.33 -2.89
C GLY A 114 11.76 -6.30 -4.06
N LYS A 115 11.31 -6.82 -5.19
CA LYS A 115 12.11 -6.83 -6.42
C LYS A 115 12.39 -5.39 -6.86
N ASP A 116 13.66 -5.06 -7.05
CA ASP A 116 14.10 -3.71 -7.43
C ASP A 116 13.67 -2.63 -6.45
N GLY A 117 13.41 -3.00 -5.18
CA GLY A 117 13.00 -2.08 -4.14
C GLY A 117 11.55 -1.62 -4.25
N THR A 118 10.73 -2.25 -5.11
CA THR A 118 9.37 -1.78 -5.38
C THR A 118 8.46 -1.81 -4.17
N ASN A 119 8.57 -2.81 -3.31
CA ASN A 119 7.68 -2.91 -2.16
C ASN A 119 7.92 -1.78 -1.15
N ILE A 120 9.17 -1.56 -0.76
CA ILE A 120 9.49 -0.50 0.20
C ILE A 120 9.29 0.89 -0.40
N GLN A 121 9.51 1.07 -1.69
CA GLN A 121 9.26 2.36 -2.34
C GLN A 121 7.78 2.69 -2.37
N THR A 122 6.92 1.72 -2.65
CA THR A 122 5.48 1.90 -2.59
C THR A 122 5.04 2.29 -1.18
N ALA A 123 5.58 1.59 -0.16
CA ALA A 123 5.28 1.91 1.23
C ALA A 123 5.70 3.34 1.58
N ARG A 124 6.87 3.77 1.11
CA ARG A 124 7.35 5.15 1.33
C ARG A 124 6.42 6.19 0.72
N VAL A 125 5.98 5.97 -0.52
CA VAL A 125 5.07 6.91 -1.19
C VAL A 125 3.77 7.03 -0.42
N LEU A 126 3.15 5.93 -0.07
CA LEU A 126 1.87 5.94 0.65
C LEU A 126 2.00 6.51 2.07
N ALA A 127 3.08 6.18 2.76
CA ALA A 127 3.32 6.71 4.12
C ALA A 127 3.52 8.22 4.10
N ARG A 128 4.20 8.74 3.08
CA ARG A 128 4.36 10.18 2.92
C ARG A 128 3.03 10.87 2.62
N ARG A 129 2.24 10.30 1.72
CA ARG A 129 0.97 10.89 1.28
C ARG A 129 -0.08 10.93 2.38
N HIS A 130 -0.13 9.89 3.22
CA HIS A 130 -1.25 9.71 4.15
C HIS A 130 -0.88 9.89 5.62
N TYR A 131 0.40 9.86 5.97
CA TYR A 131 0.84 9.89 7.37
C TYR A 131 1.98 10.86 7.64
N ASP A 132 2.39 11.64 6.64
CA ASP A 132 3.52 12.57 6.74
C ASP A 132 4.81 11.90 7.23
N VAL A 133 5.00 10.64 6.86
CA VAL A 133 6.25 9.91 7.12
C VAL A 133 7.16 10.13 5.94
N ASP A 134 8.32 10.73 6.18
CA ASP A 134 9.23 11.16 5.10
C ASP A 134 10.04 10.01 4.53
N ASP A 135 10.36 9.01 5.35
CA ASP A 135 11.15 7.86 4.90
C ASP A 135 10.88 6.64 5.77
N ILE A 136 11.20 5.48 5.22
CA ILE A 136 11.14 4.19 5.91
C ILE A 136 12.53 3.56 5.77
N GLN A 137 13.13 3.18 6.90
CA GLN A 137 14.43 2.52 6.91
C GLN A 137 14.35 1.21 7.70
N LEU A 138 14.87 0.15 7.11
CA LEU A 138 14.98 -1.15 7.78
C LEU A 138 16.21 -1.13 8.68
N THR A 139 16.05 -1.60 9.91
CA THR A 139 17.16 -1.67 10.87
C THR A 139 17.77 -3.06 10.97
#